data_5cf1a6f9c3f35dd730bf399f9c8e2ec1
#
_entry.id   5cf1a6f9c3f35dd730bf399f9c8e2ec1
#
_cell.length_a   1.000
_cell.length_b   1.000
_cell.length_c   1.000
_cell.angle_alpha   90.00
_cell.angle_beta   90.00
_cell.angle_gamma   90.00
#
_symmetry.space_group_name_H-M   'P 1'
#
loop_
_entity.id
_entity.type
_entity.pdbx_description
1 polymer ?
#
loop_
_entity_poly.entity_id
_entity_poly.type
_entity_poly.pdbx_seq_one_letter_code
_entity_poly.pdbx_strand_id
1 'polypeptide(L)'
;MSLDGFGRVVSFVSRSEVRSQVLEDIVRTPRTPSELASIENKHVSHVSRALTELRMQGLVEPVYSNSRQRYYRATDRGFLIAATFAQRAR
;
A
#
# COMPACT_ATOMS: atom_id res chain seq x y z
N MET A 1 -12.36 17.60 -12.47
CA MET A 1 -11.89 16.91 -11.46
C MET A 1 -12.74 15.91 -10.89
N SER A 2 -12.29 14.84 -10.75
CA SER A 2 -13.17 13.82 -10.54
C SER A 2 -13.02 13.20 -9.20
N LEU A 3 -14.02 13.38 -8.39
CA LEU A 3 -14.14 12.61 -7.18
C LEU A 3 -14.28 11.14 -7.52
N ASP A 4 -14.76 10.84 -8.73
CA ASP A 4 -14.92 9.46 -9.17
C ASP A 4 -13.58 8.72 -9.22
N GLY A 5 -12.53 9.40 -9.71
CA GLY A 5 -11.22 8.78 -9.75
C GLY A 5 -10.69 8.43 -8.38
N PHE A 6 -10.87 9.34 -7.43
CA PHE A 6 -10.45 9.12 -6.05
C PHE A 6 -11.27 7.97 -5.44
N GLY A 7 -12.58 8.00 -5.63
CA GLY A 7 -13.45 6.95 -5.10
C GLY A 7 -13.15 5.58 -5.67
N ARG A 8 -12.76 5.52 -6.95
CA ARG A 8 -12.39 4.24 -7.56
C ARG A 8 -11.14 3.67 -6.94
N VAL A 9 -10.17 4.51 -6.63
CA VAL A 9 -8.93 4.05 -6.02
C VAL A 9 -9.21 3.57 -4.60
N VAL A 10 -10.00 4.33 -3.82
CA VAL A 10 -10.38 3.91 -2.49
C VAL A 10 -11.08 2.56 -2.54
N SER A 11 -12.02 2.41 -3.46
CA SER A 11 -12.75 1.16 -3.63
C SER A 11 -11.81 0.01 -4.02
N PHE A 12 -10.88 0.28 -4.94
CA PHE A 12 -9.92 -0.72 -5.38
C PHE A 12 -9.09 -1.25 -4.22
N VAL A 13 -8.60 -0.34 -3.39
CA VAL A 13 -7.78 -0.73 -2.24
C VAL A 13 -8.63 -1.48 -1.21
N SER A 14 -9.83 -0.96 -0.92
CA SER A 14 -10.66 -1.53 0.14
C SER A 14 -11.22 -2.90 -0.19
N ARG A 15 -11.26 -3.27 -1.48
CA ARG A 15 -11.76 -4.59 -1.87
C ARG A 15 -10.80 -5.72 -1.54
N SER A 16 -9.56 -5.40 -1.24
CA SER A 16 -8.57 -6.42 -0.94
C SER A 16 -8.02 -6.17 0.45
N GLU A 17 -8.17 -7.15 1.32
CA GLU A 17 -7.61 -7.08 2.66
C GLU A 17 -6.10 -6.89 2.59
N VAL A 18 -5.44 -7.62 1.67
CA VAL A 18 -3.99 -7.53 1.55
C VAL A 18 -3.57 -6.13 1.11
N ARG A 19 -4.23 -5.57 0.09
CA ARG A 19 -3.90 -4.22 -0.37
C ARG A 19 -4.10 -3.19 0.74
N SER A 20 -5.21 -3.30 1.47
CA SER A 20 -5.51 -2.36 2.56
C SER A 20 -4.45 -2.43 3.65
N GLN A 21 -4.12 -3.64 4.08
CA GLN A 21 -3.17 -3.82 5.17
C GLN A 21 -1.76 -3.40 4.75
N VAL A 22 -1.37 -3.73 3.53
CA VAL A 22 -0.06 -3.33 3.02
C VAL A 22 0.07 -1.82 3.00
N LEU A 23 -0.93 -1.13 2.48
CA LEU A 23 -0.89 0.32 2.43
C LEU A 23 -0.83 0.92 3.83
N GLU A 24 -1.65 0.43 4.75
CA GLU A 24 -1.66 0.93 6.12
C GLU A 24 -0.32 0.74 6.82
N ASP A 25 0.32 -0.40 6.60
CA ASP A 25 1.63 -0.64 7.21
C ASP A 25 2.69 0.28 6.63
N ILE A 26 2.68 0.44 5.30
CA ILE A 26 3.69 1.26 4.63
C ILE A 26 3.57 2.75 4.98
N VAL A 27 2.35 3.22 5.23
CA VAL A 27 2.14 4.61 5.64
C VAL A 27 2.86 4.91 6.94
N ARG A 28 2.98 3.91 7.81
CA ARG A 28 3.64 4.09 9.10
C ARG A 28 5.14 4.13 8.96
N THR A 29 5.68 3.26 8.10
CA THR A 29 7.12 3.21 7.89
C THR A 29 7.39 2.38 6.63
N PRO A 30 8.44 2.71 5.87
CA PRO A 30 8.80 1.89 4.71
C PRO A 30 9.11 0.45 5.11
N ARG A 31 8.73 -0.48 4.25
CA ARG A 31 8.88 -1.91 4.52
C ARG A 31 9.30 -2.65 3.26
N THR A 32 9.95 -3.80 3.46
CA THR A 32 10.22 -4.72 2.36
C THR A 32 9.04 -5.68 2.22
N PRO A 33 8.90 -6.33 1.05
CA PRO A 33 7.84 -7.33 0.88
C PRO A 33 7.91 -8.45 1.93
N SER A 34 9.11 -8.89 2.27
CA SER A 34 9.28 -9.95 3.27
C SER A 34 8.79 -9.52 4.65
N GLU A 35 9.12 -8.29 5.03
CA GLU A 35 8.64 -7.75 6.31
C GLU A 35 7.13 -7.69 6.36
N LEU A 36 6.52 -7.21 5.26
CA LEU A 36 5.07 -7.11 5.20
C LEU A 36 4.42 -8.48 5.28
N ALA A 37 4.99 -9.45 4.57
CA ALA A 37 4.46 -10.81 4.60
C ALA A 37 4.48 -11.38 6.01
N SER A 38 5.58 -11.13 6.72
CA SER A 38 5.72 -11.60 8.09
C SER A 38 4.74 -10.89 9.03
N ILE A 39 4.67 -9.57 8.95
CA ILE A 39 3.78 -8.78 9.81
C ILE A 39 2.33 -9.18 9.63
N GLU A 40 1.91 -9.40 8.38
CA GLU A 40 0.51 -9.66 8.07
C GLU A 40 0.17 -11.14 8.01
N ASN A 41 1.17 -11.99 8.21
CA ASN A 41 0.99 -13.44 8.14
C ASN A 41 0.38 -13.86 6.80
N LYS A 42 0.99 -13.36 5.72
CA LYS A 42 0.56 -13.65 4.36
C LYS A 42 1.74 -14.16 3.56
N HIS A 43 1.45 -14.81 2.43
CA HIS A 43 2.51 -15.22 1.53
C HIS A 43 3.14 -13.99 0.89
N VAL A 44 4.47 -14.03 0.73
CA VAL A 44 5.19 -12.91 0.12
C VAL A 44 4.72 -12.66 -1.31
N SER A 45 4.28 -13.70 -2.01
CA SER A 45 3.77 -13.53 -3.38
C SER A 45 2.50 -12.68 -3.41
N HIS A 46 1.63 -12.86 -2.42
CA HIS A 46 0.41 -12.05 -2.34
C HIS A 46 0.74 -10.60 -2.02
N VAL A 47 1.71 -10.40 -1.12
CA VAL A 47 2.15 -9.07 -0.75
C VAL A 47 2.80 -8.37 -1.94
N SER A 48 3.67 -9.08 -2.66
CA SER A 48 4.34 -8.51 -3.83
C SER A 48 3.36 -8.10 -4.90
N ARG A 49 2.32 -8.91 -5.10
CA ARG A 49 1.27 -8.58 -6.06
C ARG A 49 0.51 -7.33 -5.63
N ALA A 50 0.17 -7.23 -4.35
CA ALA A 50 -0.51 -6.06 -3.83
C ALA A 50 0.35 -4.81 -4.00
N LEU A 51 1.66 -4.92 -3.74
CA LEU A 51 2.57 -3.80 -3.92
C LEU A 51 2.62 -3.34 -5.38
N THR A 52 2.66 -4.29 -6.30
CA THR A 52 2.64 -3.97 -7.73
C THR A 52 1.36 -3.21 -8.08
N GLU A 53 0.23 -3.68 -7.59
CA GLU A 53 -1.06 -3.06 -7.85
C GLU A 53 -1.15 -1.66 -7.24
N LEU A 54 -0.67 -1.51 -6.01
CA LEU A 54 -0.65 -0.21 -5.35
C LEU A 54 0.28 0.76 -6.07
N ARG A 55 1.42 0.25 -6.55
CA ARG A 55 2.37 1.08 -7.28
C ARG A 55 1.77 1.57 -8.59
N MET A 56 1.04 0.71 -9.29
CA MET A 56 0.39 1.10 -10.54
C MET A 56 -0.64 2.20 -10.33
N GLN A 57 -1.20 2.28 -9.13
CA GLN A 57 -2.14 3.35 -8.78
C GLN A 57 -1.43 4.59 -8.23
N GLY A 58 -0.10 4.54 -8.13
CA GLY A 58 0.66 5.68 -7.64
C GLY A 58 0.59 5.86 -6.13
N LEU A 59 0.28 4.80 -5.39
CA LEU A 59 0.10 4.89 -3.95
C LEU A 59 1.35 4.52 -3.16
N VAL A 60 2.21 3.70 -3.75
CA VAL A 60 3.48 3.34 -3.14
C VAL A 60 4.56 3.41 -4.21
N GLU A 61 5.80 3.52 -3.77
CA GLU A 61 6.93 3.56 -4.69
C GLU A 61 8.12 2.88 -4.04
N PRO A 62 9.00 2.26 -4.83
CA PRO A 62 10.20 1.64 -4.28
C PRO A 62 11.20 2.69 -3.86
N VAL A 63 11.92 2.40 -2.79
CA VAL A 63 13.02 3.23 -2.33
C VAL A 63 14.30 2.48 -2.66
N TYR A 64 15.12 3.09 -3.51
CA TYR A 64 16.36 2.47 -3.91
C TYR A 64 17.44 2.81 -2.90
N SER A 65 18.19 1.80 -2.51
CA SER A 65 19.27 1.97 -1.55
C SER A 65 20.41 1.06 -1.97
N ASN A 66 21.51 1.13 -1.25
CA ASN A 66 22.67 0.29 -1.54
C ASN A 66 22.45 -1.15 -1.10
N SER A 67 21.40 -1.42 -0.36
CA SER A 67 21.13 -2.78 0.08
C SER A 67 20.40 -3.55 -1.01
N ARG A 68 20.46 -4.88 -0.92
CA ARG A 68 19.76 -5.72 -1.88
C ARG A 68 18.26 -5.73 -1.65
N GLN A 69 17.83 -5.31 -0.48
CA GLN A 69 16.42 -5.31 -0.15
C GLN A 69 15.77 -4.08 -0.72
N ARG A 70 14.61 -4.29 -1.30
CA ARG A 70 13.84 -3.19 -1.88
C ARG A 70 12.74 -2.79 -0.90
N TYR A 71 12.87 -1.59 -0.37
CA TYR A 71 11.84 -1.04 0.50
C TYR A 71 10.80 -0.32 -0.35
N TYR A 72 9.59 -0.27 0.16
CA TYR A 72 8.51 0.51 -0.45
C TYR A 72 8.04 1.53 0.55
N ARG A 73 7.69 2.70 0.06
CA ARG A 73 7.14 3.76 0.90
C ARG A 73 5.85 4.28 0.28
N ALA A 74 5.00 4.92 1.09
CA ALA A 74 3.79 5.52 0.58
C ALA A 74 4.12 6.85 -0.10
N THR A 75 3.41 7.12 -1.19
CA THR A 75 3.46 8.44 -1.84
C THR A 75 2.48 9.36 -1.12
N ASP A 76 2.50 10.65 -1.46
CA ASP A 76 1.50 11.60 -0.93
C ASP A 76 0.10 11.10 -1.22
N ARG A 77 -0.12 10.58 -2.44
CA ARG A 77 -1.40 10.01 -2.81
C ARG A 77 -1.76 8.82 -1.93
N GLY A 78 -0.77 7.99 -1.63
CA GLY A 78 -0.98 6.84 -0.73
C GLY A 78 -1.40 7.27 0.66
N PHE A 79 -0.79 8.32 1.19
CA PHE A 79 -1.18 8.84 2.49
C PHE A 79 -2.63 9.33 2.49
N LEU A 80 -3.04 10.02 1.42
CA LEU A 80 -4.40 10.52 1.32
C LEU A 80 -5.42 9.38 1.27
N ILE A 81 -5.13 8.35 0.51
CA ILE A 81 -6.02 7.19 0.40
C ILE A 81 -6.11 6.46 1.74
N ALA A 82 -4.97 6.27 2.41
CA ALA A 82 -4.96 5.58 3.70
C ALA A 82 -5.74 6.36 4.75
N ALA A 83 -5.65 7.69 4.72
CA ALA A 83 -6.40 8.52 5.66
C ALA A 83 -7.91 8.30 5.54
N THR A 84 -8.38 8.00 4.34
CA THR A 84 -9.79 7.72 4.10
C THR A 84 -10.23 6.48 4.87
N PHE A 85 -9.38 5.45 4.89
CA PHE A 85 -9.70 4.24 5.65
C PHE A 85 -9.74 4.49 7.14
N ALA A 86 -8.81 5.29 7.65
CA ALA A 86 -8.77 5.61 9.06
C ALA A 86 -10.07 6.28 9.51
N GLN A 87 -10.63 7.14 8.67
CA GLN A 87 -11.90 7.78 8.98
C GLN A 87 -13.07 6.80 8.92
N ARG A 88 -13.02 5.85 8.00
CA ARG A 88 -14.10 4.89 7.83
C ARG A 88 -14.10 3.81 8.91
N ALA A 89 -12.98 3.59 9.55
CA ALA A 89 -12.85 2.55 10.57
C ALA A 89 -13.51 2.95 11.88
N ARG A 90 -14.04 4.14 11.98
CA ARG A 90 -14.67 4.63 13.21
C ARG A 90 -16.16 4.45 13.21
#